data_2786af2144703e5c0687de8b79ed001f
#
_entry.id   2786af2144703e5c0687de8b79ed001f
#
_cell.length_a   1.000
_cell.length_b   1.000
_cell.length_c   1.000
_cell.angle_alpha   90.00
_cell.angle_beta   90.00
_cell.angle_gamma   90.00
#
_symmetry.space_group_name_H-M   'P 1'
#
loop_
_entity.id
_entity.type
_entity.pdbx_description
1 polymer ?
#
loop_
_entity_poly.entity_id
_entity_poly.type
_entity_poly.pdbx_seq_one_letter_code
_entity_poly.pdbx_strand_id
1 'polypeptide(L)'
;DTGWEYLRSYENVNRVFYTASALGDFSLIWHMLNLARRINNSERRGSILELSLLLGAESLLVNQGLKRLFRRSRPDMGSRTHPHKIRKPQTSSFPSGHASSAVLAASILSKGSKLAPAYKVLAALVATSRIHVRAHHASDVIAGAAVGMIFTRLINSRR
;
A
#
# COMPACT_ATOMS: atom_id res chain seq x y z
N ASP A 1 20.20 -4.49 -6.77
CA ASP A 1 19.75 -3.15 -6.24
C ASP A 1 20.28 -1.92 -6.99
N THR A 2 21.19 -2.09 -7.95
CA THR A 2 21.78 -0.98 -8.74
C THR A 2 20.75 -0.10 -9.45
N GLY A 3 19.65 -0.67 -9.99
CA GLY A 3 18.60 0.09 -10.64
C GLY A 3 17.83 1.02 -9.68
N TRP A 4 17.62 0.60 -8.42
CA TRP A 4 17.00 1.45 -7.41
C TRP A 4 17.91 2.58 -6.94
N GLU A 5 19.24 2.35 -6.85
CA GLU A 5 20.20 3.41 -6.51
C GLU A 5 20.23 4.49 -7.60
N TYR A 6 20.17 4.08 -8.87
CA TYR A 6 20.05 5.02 -9.99
C TYR A 6 18.79 5.88 -9.89
N LEU A 7 17.63 5.28 -9.63
CA LEU A 7 16.37 6.02 -9.46
C LEU A 7 16.41 6.98 -8.26
N ARG A 8 17.09 6.60 -7.18
CA ARG A 8 17.26 7.44 -5.98
C ARG A 8 18.17 8.65 -6.20
N SER A 9 18.94 8.70 -7.30
CA SER A 9 19.76 9.87 -7.65
C SER A 9 18.93 11.06 -8.15
N TYR A 10 17.67 10.83 -8.55
CA TYR A 10 16.78 11.86 -9.09
C TYR A 10 15.82 12.38 -8.02
N GLU A 11 15.94 13.69 -7.69
CA GLU A 11 15.12 14.34 -6.67
C GLU A 11 13.61 14.26 -6.96
N ASN A 12 13.19 14.46 -8.21
CA ASN A 12 11.79 14.37 -8.60
C ASN A 12 11.22 12.95 -8.41
N VAL A 13 12.02 11.92 -8.69
CA VAL A 13 11.65 10.52 -8.45
C VAL A 13 11.50 10.26 -6.96
N ASN A 14 12.45 10.74 -6.16
CA ASN A 14 12.39 10.66 -4.71
C ASN A 14 11.11 11.30 -4.18
N ARG A 15 10.81 12.53 -4.60
CA ARG A 15 9.58 13.24 -4.19
C ARG A 15 8.33 12.42 -4.46
N VAL A 16 8.19 11.82 -5.64
CA VAL A 16 7.03 10.98 -6.01
C VAL A 16 6.94 9.76 -5.11
N PHE A 17 8.02 9.00 -4.96
CA PHE A 17 8.01 7.76 -4.18
C PHE A 17 7.83 8.00 -2.68
N TYR A 18 8.46 9.02 -2.10
CA TYR A 18 8.29 9.38 -0.70
C TYR A 18 6.87 9.88 -0.41
N THR A 19 6.29 10.67 -1.33
CA THR A 19 4.89 11.11 -1.22
C THR A 19 3.93 9.93 -1.33
N ALA A 20 4.12 9.03 -2.30
CA ALA A 20 3.30 7.83 -2.44
C ALA A 20 3.38 6.93 -1.19
N SER A 21 4.57 6.81 -0.62
CA SER A 21 4.80 6.07 0.63
C SER A 21 4.05 6.71 1.81
N ALA A 22 4.14 8.03 1.97
CA ALA A 22 3.48 8.76 3.06
C ALA A 22 1.94 8.71 2.93
N LEU A 23 1.41 8.89 1.72
CA LEU A 23 -0.03 8.80 1.45
C LEU A 23 -0.58 7.37 1.62
N GLY A 24 0.29 6.36 1.50
CA GLY A 24 -0.06 4.98 1.82
C GLY A 24 -0.16 4.69 3.31
N ASP A 25 0.40 5.55 4.17
CA ASP A 25 0.29 5.40 5.62
C ASP A 25 -1.18 5.47 6.06
N PHE A 26 -1.57 4.55 6.94
CA PHE A 26 -2.96 4.39 7.39
C PHE A 26 -3.98 4.26 6.26
N SER A 27 -3.55 3.86 5.07
CA SER A 27 -4.41 3.77 3.87
C SER A 27 -5.08 5.10 3.49
N LEU A 28 -4.50 6.25 3.86
CA LEU A 28 -5.08 7.58 3.72
C LEU A 28 -5.55 7.86 2.28
N ILE A 29 -4.68 7.63 1.30
CA ILE A 29 -4.99 7.88 -0.11
C ILE A 29 -6.23 7.10 -0.58
N TRP A 30 -6.43 5.87 -0.08
CA TRP A 30 -7.56 5.02 -0.45
C TRP A 30 -8.88 5.53 0.12
N HIS A 31 -8.84 6.04 1.35
CA HIS A 31 -10.01 6.69 1.97
C HIS A 31 -10.38 7.98 1.25
N MET A 32 -9.39 8.81 0.89
CA MET A 32 -9.62 10.05 0.11
C MET A 32 -10.22 9.76 -1.26
N LEU A 33 -9.69 8.77 -1.99
CA LEU A 33 -10.21 8.36 -3.30
C LEU A 33 -11.63 7.78 -3.20
N ASN A 34 -11.92 7.00 -2.15
CA ASN A 34 -13.27 6.48 -1.92
C ASN A 34 -14.25 7.61 -1.61
N LEU A 35 -13.85 8.58 -0.81
CA LEU A 35 -14.65 9.77 -0.51
C LEU A 35 -14.92 10.60 -1.78
N ALA A 36 -13.87 10.91 -2.56
CA ALA A 36 -13.99 11.67 -3.81
C ALA A 36 -14.92 10.95 -4.81
N ARG A 37 -14.82 9.63 -4.89
CA ARG A 37 -15.73 8.82 -5.74
C ARG A 37 -17.18 8.92 -5.31
N ARG A 38 -17.46 9.04 -4.01
CA ARG A 38 -18.82 9.18 -3.49
C ARG A 38 -19.41 10.54 -3.75
N ILE A 39 -18.65 11.59 -3.60
CA ILE A 39 -19.10 12.97 -3.89
C ILE A 39 -19.54 13.07 -5.35
N ASN A 40 -18.83 12.36 -6.26
CA ASN A 40 -19.08 12.42 -7.70
C ASN A 40 -20.16 11.44 -8.21
N ASN A 41 -20.57 10.45 -7.41
CA ASN A 41 -21.56 9.41 -7.79
C ASN A 41 -22.36 8.97 -6.56
N SER A 42 -23.51 9.62 -6.32
CA SER A 42 -24.40 9.34 -5.18
C SER A 42 -25.03 7.94 -5.18
N GLU A 43 -25.05 7.25 -6.33
CA GLU A 43 -25.75 5.95 -6.48
C GLU A 43 -24.91 4.73 -6.11
N ARG A 44 -23.61 4.85 -5.85
CA ARG A 44 -22.76 3.69 -5.57
C ARG A 44 -22.64 3.40 -4.07
N ARG A 45 -23.38 2.39 -3.65
CA ARG A 45 -23.45 1.85 -2.29
C ARG A 45 -22.21 1.08 -1.81
N GLY A 46 -21.00 1.40 -2.21
CA GLY A 46 -19.81 0.97 -1.49
C GLY A 46 -19.57 1.94 -0.35
N SER A 47 -19.94 1.58 0.88
CA SER A 47 -19.86 2.55 1.98
C SER A 47 -18.40 2.89 2.31
N ILE A 48 -18.12 4.15 2.68
CA ILE A 48 -16.82 4.52 3.26
C ILE A 48 -16.48 3.55 4.39
N LEU A 49 -17.48 3.20 5.17
CA LEU A 49 -17.39 2.23 6.25
C LEU A 49 -16.96 0.84 5.76
N GLU A 50 -17.48 0.37 4.63
CA GLU A 50 -17.11 -0.94 4.08
C GLU A 50 -15.61 -1.01 3.73
N LEU A 51 -15.09 -0.03 3.00
CA LEU A 51 -13.65 0.03 2.69
C LEU A 51 -12.82 0.12 3.97
N SER A 52 -13.25 0.94 4.93
CA SER A 52 -12.54 1.10 6.21
C SER A 52 -12.51 -0.18 7.03
N LEU A 53 -13.64 -0.90 7.09
CA LEU A 53 -13.71 -2.18 7.79
C LEU A 53 -12.84 -3.25 7.12
N LEU A 54 -12.83 -3.32 5.79
CA LEU A 54 -12.03 -4.29 5.04
C LEU A 54 -10.53 -3.99 5.18
N LEU A 55 -10.12 -2.73 5.08
CA LEU A 55 -8.72 -2.32 5.30
C LEU A 55 -8.31 -2.49 6.77
N GLY A 56 -9.21 -2.24 7.71
CA GLY A 56 -8.98 -2.49 9.14
C GLY A 56 -8.76 -3.97 9.43
N ALA A 57 -9.61 -4.85 8.90
CA ALA A 57 -9.49 -6.30 9.05
C ALA A 57 -8.20 -6.82 8.41
N GLU A 58 -7.86 -6.35 7.20
CA GLU A 58 -6.61 -6.65 6.52
C GLU A 58 -5.41 -6.21 7.36
N SER A 59 -5.44 -4.98 7.87
CA SER A 59 -4.37 -4.42 8.70
C SER A 59 -4.16 -5.21 9.99
N LEU A 60 -5.24 -5.66 10.63
CA LEU A 60 -5.16 -6.54 11.81
C LEU A 60 -4.52 -7.87 11.44
N LEU A 61 -4.97 -8.52 10.36
CA LEU A 61 -4.40 -9.79 9.90
C LEU A 61 -2.90 -9.65 9.60
N VAL A 62 -2.52 -8.64 8.83
CA VAL A 62 -1.12 -8.44 8.43
C VAL A 62 -0.25 -8.01 9.61
N ASN A 63 -0.66 -6.97 10.34
CA ASN A 63 0.21 -6.36 11.36
C ASN A 63 0.19 -7.11 12.69
N GLN A 64 -0.93 -7.69 13.10
CA GLN A 64 -1.06 -8.42 14.38
C GLN A 64 -0.94 -9.93 14.20
N GLY A 65 -1.26 -10.46 13.01
CA GLY A 65 -1.10 -11.87 12.67
C GLY A 65 0.24 -12.15 12.01
N LEU A 66 0.32 -11.95 10.69
CA LEU A 66 1.45 -12.41 9.88
C LEU A 66 2.80 -11.84 10.33
N LYS A 67 2.89 -10.54 10.64
CA LYS A 67 4.16 -9.93 11.07
C LYS A 67 4.70 -10.44 12.40
N ARG A 68 3.86 -11.02 13.26
CA ARG A 68 4.31 -11.66 14.51
C ARG A 68 4.94 -13.02 14.28
N LEU A 69 4.55 -13.70 13.19
CA LEU A 69 5.12 -14.98 12.79
C LEU A 69 6.51 -14.84 12.15
N PHE A 70 6.74 -13.71 11.48
CA PHE A 70 7.97 -13.45 10.72
C PHE A 70 8.76 -12.31 11.35
N ARG A 71 9.92 -12.59 11.94
CA ARG A 71 10.81 -11.59 12.55
C ARG A 71 11.90 -11.15 11.56
N ARG A 72 11.50 -10.55 10.43
CA ARG A 72 12.45 -10.12 9.40
C ARG A 72 12.89 -8.68 9.64
N SER A 73 14.21 -8.45 9.59
CA SER A 73 14.79 -7.10 9.61
C SER A 73 14.45 -6.34 8.34
N ARG A 74 14.41 -5.02 8.44
CA ARG A 74 14.22 -4.15 7.28
C ARG A 74 15.54 -3.92 6.57
N PRO A 75 15.51 -3.49 5.27
CA PRO A 75 16.71 -3.01 4.60
C PRO A 75 17.37 -1.89 5.42
N ASP A 76 18.70 -1.83 5.36
CA ASP A 76 19.41 -0.71 5.98
C ASP A 76 19.02 0.59 5.28
N MET A 77 18.46 1.51 6.06
CA MET A 77 18.06 2.82 5.56
C MET A 77 19.26 3.76 5.39
N GLY A 78 20.47 3.32 5.78
CA GLY A 78 21.68 4.10 5.72
C GLY A 78 21.62 5.36 6.60
N SER A 79 22.78 5.98 6.82
CA SER A 79 22.90 7.27 7.55
C SER A 79 22.51 8.49 6.70
N ARG A 80 22.07 8.29 5.45
CA ARG A 80 21.70 9.40 4.58
C ARG A 80 20.45 10.08 5.12
N THR A 81 20.62 11.29 5.62
CA THR A 81 19.55 12.23 5.95
C THR A 81 18.83 12.62 4.67
N HIS A 82 17.83 11.84 4.27
CA HIS A 82 16.95 12.26 3.19
C HIS A 82 16.08 13.42 3.69
N PRO A 83 15.89 14.49 2.87
CA PRO A 83 15.06 15.63 3.25
C PRO A 83 13.60 15.21 3.50
N HIS A 84 13.17 14.07 2.93
CA HIS A 84 11.84 13.52 3.12
C HIS A 84 11.83 12.51 4.27
N LYS A 85 11.17 12.90 5.38
CA LYS A 85 11.00 12.03 6.55
C LYS A 85 9.91 10.97 6.26
N ILE A 86 10.22 9.70 6.48
CA ILE A 86 9.23 8.63 6.53
C ILE A 86 9.07 8.16 7.98
N ARG A 87 7.86 7.75 8.31
CA ARG A 87 7.60 7.08 9.58
C ARG A 87 8.38 5.77 9.62
N LYS A 88 9.25 5.60 10.63
CA LYS A 88 9.98 4.34 10.86
C LYS A 88 9.03 3.31 11.46
N PRO A 89 8.67 2.25 10.74
CA PRO A 89 7.84 1.20 11.31
C PRO A 89 8.64 0.37 12.30
N GLN A 90 8.04 0.04 13.45
CA GLN A 90 8.69 -0.74 14.51
C GLN A 90 8.40 -2.25 14.41
N THR A 91 7.61 -2.67 13.42
CA THR A 91 7.23 -4.08 13.23
C THR A 91 8.14 -4.76 12.21
N SER A 92 8.03 -6.10 12.12
CA SER A 92 8.70 -6.91 11.08
C SER A 92 8.53 -6.31 9.68
N SER A 93 9.53 -6.48 8.82
CA SER A 93 9.43 -6.03 7.43
C SER A 93 8.48 -6.90 6.60
N PHE A 94 8.33 -8.17 6.93
CA PHE A 94 7.55 -9.13 6.16
C PHE A 94 6.20 -9.44 6.81
N PRO A 95 5.11 -9.51 6.02
CA PRO A 95 4.95 -8.96 4.67
C PRO A 95 4.68 -7.43 4.69
N SER A 96 4.72 -6.78 3.50
CA SER A 96 4.43 -5.35 3.39
C SER A 96 2.93 -5.05 3.52
N GLY A 97 2.54 -4.36 4.60
CA GLY A 97 1.15 -3.94 4.79
C GLY A 97 0.69 -2.90 3.76
N HIS A 98 1.56 -1.96 3.34
CA HIS A 98 1.22 -1.00 2.29
C HIS A 98 0.91 -1.67 0.95
N ALA A 99 1.67 -2.71 0.58
CA ALA A 99 1.41 -3.44 -0.66
C ALA A 99 0.10 -4.23 -0.57
N SER A 100 -0.18 -4.84 0.57
CA SER A 100 -1.41 -5.59 0.81
C SER A 100 -2.64 -4.69 0.78
N SER A 101 -2.64 -3.61 1.55
CA SER A 101 -3.75 -2.64 1.59
C SER A 101 -3.96 -1.95 0.24
N ALA A 102 -2.87 -1.63 -0.50
CA ALA A 102 -2.96 -1.01 -1.82
C ALA A 102 -3.66 -1.92 -2.84
N VAL A 103 -3.29 -3.21 -2.89
CA VAL A 103 -3.93 -4.18 -3.79
C VAL A 103 -5.39 -4.39 -3.42
N LEU A 104 -5.71 -4.53 -2.15
CA LEU A 104 -7.09 -4.69 -1.67
C LEU A 104 -7.94 -3.46 -2.03
N ALA A 105 -7.48 -2.26 -1.67
CA ALA A 105 -8.21 -1.02 -1.92
C ALA A 105 -8.41 -0.75 -3.42
N ALA A 106 -7.35 -0.89 -4.22
CA ALA A 106 -7.44 -0.73 -5.67
C ALA A 106 -8.43 -1.74 -6.29
N SER A 107 -8.44 -2.98 -5.81
CA SER A 107 -9.39 -4.00 -6.29
C SER A 107 -10.84 -3.62 -5.99
N ILE A 108 -11.11 -3.10 -4.79
CA ILE A 108 -12.46 -2.65 -4.39
C ILE A 108 -12.88 -1.43 -5.21
N LEU A 109 -12.01 -0.41 -5.30
CA LEU A 109 -12.29 0.84 -6.01
C LEU A 109 -12.41 0.65 -7.52
N SER A 110 -11.78 -0.38 -8.08
CA SER A 110 -11.84 -0.70 -9.51
C SER A 110 -13.18 -1.25 -9.96
N LYS A 111 -13.99 -1.82 -9.04
CA LYS A 111 -15.27 -2.45 -9.41
C LYS A 111 -16.22 -1.44 -10.05
N GLY A 112 -16.55 -1.70 -11.33
CA GLY A 112 -17.42 -0.85 -12.13
C GLY A 112 -16.94 0.61 -12.28
N SER A 113 -15.63 0.87 -12.18
CA SER A 113 -15.04 2.20 -12.36
C SER A 113 -14.24 2.27 -13.67
N LYS A 114 -14.47 3.34 -14.44
CA LYS A 114 -13.62 3.68 -15.59
C LYS A 114 -12.18 4.02 -15.17
N LEU A 115 -11.96 4.39 -13.91
CA LEU A 115 -10.66 4.69 -13.33
C LEU A 115 -9.92 3.44 -12.81
N ALA A 116 -10.42 2.22 -13.09
CA ALA A 116 -9.79 1.00 -12.65
C ALA A 116 -8.30 0.88 -13.01
N PRO A 117 -7.83 1.25 -14.23
CA PRO A 117 -6.41 1.24 -14.53
C PRO A 117 -5.61 2.19 -13.64
N ALA A 118 -6.13 3.39 -13.38
CA ALA A 118 -5.47 4.39 -12.54
C ALA A 118 -5.30 3.90 -11.10
N TYR A 119 -6.32 3.26 -10.52
CA TYR A 119 -6.21 2.67 -9.18
C TYR A 119 -5.15 1.57 -9.10
N LYS A 120 -5.03 0.73 -10.15
CA LYS A 120 -4.01 -0.32 -10.21
C LYS A 120 -2.60 0.26 -10.35
N VAL A 121 -2.41 1.28 -11.18
CA VAL A 121 -1.12 2.00 -11.32
C VAL A 121 -0.74 2.64 -9.99
N LEU A 122 -1.68 3.30 -9.32
CA LEU A 122 -1.43 3.90 -8.01
C LEU A 122 -1.08 2.86 -6.95
N ALA A 123 -1.73 1.68 -6.96
CA ALA A 123 -1.40 0.59 -6.07
C ALA A 123 0.02 0.07 -6.30
N ALA A 124 0.43 -0.07 -7.57
CA ALA A 124 1.79 -0.45 -7.92
C ALA A 124 2.80 0.61 -7.44
N LEU A 125 2.48 1.90 -7.60
CA LEU A 125 3.33 3.00 -7.14
C LEU A 125 3.47 3.00 -5.60
N VAL A 126 2.37 2.86 -4.86
CA VAL A 126 2.40 2.77 -3.38
C VAL A 126 3.18 1.53 -2.93
N ALA A 127 2.97 0.38 -3.56
CA ALA A 127 3.67 -0.85 -3.22
C ALA A 127 5.19 -0.74 -3.47
N THR A 128 5.59 -0.28 -4.66
CA THR A 128 7.00 -0.15 -5.06
C THR A 128 7.71 0.99 -4.33
N SER A 129 6.97 2.01 -3.88
CA SER A 129 7.53 3.08 -3.05
C SER A 129 8.21 2.52 -1.80
N ARG A 130 7.72 1.41 -1.25
CA ARG A 130 8.27 0.79 -0.04
C ARG A 130 9.66 0.18 -0.25
N ILE A 131 9.98 -0.22 -1.49
CA ILE A 131 11.32 -0.65 -1.88
C ILE A 131 12.21 0.59 -2.05
N HIS A 132 11.68 1.61 -2.76
CA HIS A 132 12.41 2.84 -3.03
C HIS A 132 12.86 3.56 -1.74
N VAL A 133 11.97 3.69 -0.75
CA VAL A 133 12.28 4.31 0.55
C VAL A 133 12.98 3.37 1.54
N ARG A 134 13.44 2.18 1.09
CA ARG A 134 14.13 1.15 1.89
C ARG A 134 13.37 0.68 3.14
N ALA A 135 12.04 0.78 3.12
CA ALA A 135 11.20 0.30 4.21
C ALA A 135 10.95 -1.22 4.16
N HIS A 136 11.02 -1.80 2.96
CA HIS A 136 10.76 -3.22 2.69
C HIS A 136 11.69 -3.76 1.60
N HIS A 137 11.98 -5.06 1.67
CA HIS A 137 12.59 -5.80 0.56
C HIS A 137 11.55 -6.05 -0.54
N ALA A 138 12.00 -6.29 -1.78
CA ALA A 138 11.09 -6.61 -2.90
C ALA A 138 10.20 -7.83 -2.60
N SER A 139 10.75 -8.86 -1.95
CA SER A 139 9.99 -10.05 -1.54
C SER A 139 8.89 -9.75 -0.52
N ASP A 140 9.08 -8.77 0.38
CA ASP A 140 8.05 -8.35 1.34
C ASP A 140 6.88 -7.70 0.60
N VAL A 141 7.18 -6.93 -0.45
CA VAL A 141 6.18 -6.24 -1.28
C VAL A 141 5.39 -7.24 -2.11
N ILE A 142 6.06 -8.21 -2.74
CA ILE A 142 5.42 -9.28 -3.51
C ILE A 142 4.50 -10.12 -2.59
N ALA A 143 4.99 -10.53 -1.43
CA ALA A 143 4.19 -11.27 -0.46
C ALA A 143 3.00 -10.46 0.04
N GLY A 144 3.20 -9.17 0.34
CA GLY A 144 2.11 -8.26 0.72
C GLY A 144 1.05 -8.16 -0.37
N ALA A 145 1.46 -7.96 -1.62
CA ALA A 145 0.53 -7.93 -2.76
C ALA A 145 -0.27 -9.24 -2.90
N ALA A 146 0.40 -10.39 -2.73
CA ALA A 146 -0.27 -11.69 -2.73
C ALA A 146 -1.32 -11.82 -1.61
N VAL A 147 -1.00 -11.37 -0.39
CA VAL A 147 -1.96 -11.32 0.73
C VAL A 147 -3.17 -10.45 0.36
N GLY A 148 -2.95 -9.26 -0.19
CA GLY A 148 -4.04 -8.38 -0.65
C GLY A 148 -4.92 -9.02 -1.73
N MET A 149 -4.33 -9.75 -2.68
CA MET A 149 -5.06 -10.50 -3.70
C MET A 149 -5.90 -11.63 -3.11
N ILE A 150 -5.34 -12.41 -2.19
CA ILE A 150 -6.06 -13.49 -1.49
C ILE A 150 -7.25 -12.91 -0.72
N PHE A 151 -7.03 -11.83 0.03
CA PHE A 151 -8.09 -11.16 0.77
C PHE A 151 -9.21 -10.67 -0.15
N THR A 152 -8.84 -10.07 -1.29
CA THR A 152 -9.81 -9.65 -2.32
C THR A 152 -10.63 -10.82 -2.87
N ARG A 153 -10.00 -11.96 -3.14
CA ARG A 153 -10.69 -13.17 -3.63
C ARG A 153 -11.68 -13.70 -2.60
N LEU A 154 -11.28 -13.78 -1.33
CA LEU A 154 -12.14 -14.24 -0.24
C LEU A 154 -13.38 -13.36 -0.05
N ILE A 155 -13.23 -12.04 -0.18
CA ILE A 155 -14.36 -11.10 -0.12
C ILE A 155 -15.29 -11.31 -1.31
N ASN A 156 -14.74 -11.52 -2.50
CA ASN A 156 -15.54 -11.67 -3.72
C ASN A 156 -16.27 -13.02 -3.80
N SER A 157 -15.73 -14.09 -3.21
CA SER A 157 -16.36 -15.40 -3.20
C SER A 157 -17.58 -15.50 -2.25
N ARG A 158 -17.75 -14.51 -1.36
CA ARG A 158 -18.88 -14.45 -0.42
C ARG A 158 -20.01 -13.50 -0.87
N ARG A 159 -19.88 -12.93 -2.05
CA ARG A 159 -20.85 -12.03 -2.70
C ARG A 159 -21.42 -12.62 -3.96
#